data_9b72c156d89953e033896afd94f9b88a
#
_entry.id   9b72c156d89953e033896afd94f9b88a
#
_cell.length_a   1.000
_cell.length_b   1.000
_cell.length_c   1.000
_cell.angle_alpha   90.00
_cell.angle_beta   90.00
_cell.angle_gamma   90.00
#
_symmetry.space_group_name_H-M   'P 1'
#
loop_
_entity.id
_entity.type
_entity.pdbx_description
1 polymer ?
#
loop_
_entity_poly.entity_id
_entity_poly.type
_entity_poly.pdbx_seq_one_letter_code
_entity_poly.pdbx_strand_id
1 'polypeptide(L)'
;MLRKIHFCLLAGLIFTPAFSQQRVVDYVNPIIGTNGMGHTFPGPCVPFGLIQLSPDTDTIPHNINGEYQKDVYKYCAGYQYSDPTIVGFSHTHLSGTGHSDLGDILIMPTVGELKLNPGRADFQDEGYRSRYNHATERATAGYYEVVLDDYKVKAQLTATSRVGIHKYTYPSTDGRIILDLNHGIYNYDGKVLWSHLRVENDTLLTGYRITNGWARTNYTYFAISFSQPIKDYGYIDKKKPDYVGFWHRFNIDRNFPEIAGRSVVSYFNFDTSNNTILC
;
A
#
# COMPACT_ATOMS: atom_id res chain seq x y z
N MET A 1 -37.72 72.08 -31.03
CA MET A 1 -38.11 70.90 -30.21
C MET A 1 -37.42 69.65 -30.77
N LEU A 2 -36.27 69.29 -30.28
CA LEU A 2 -35.57 68.05 -30.71
C LEU A 2 -35.93 66.92 -29.74
N ARG A 3 -36.56 65.85 -30.21
CA ARG A 3 -36.83 64.62 -29.48
C ARG A 3 -35.60 63.75 -29.49
N LYS A 4 -34.96 63.52 -28.35
CA LYS A 4 -33.90 62.57 -28.17
C LYS A 4 -34.46 61.14 -28.11
N ILE A 5 -34.12 60.29 -29.07
CA ILE A 5 -34.48 58.90 -29.07
C ILE A 5 -33.33 58.17 -28.32
N HIS A 6 -33.64 57.57 -27.16
CA HIS A 6 -32.67 56.72 -26.44
C HIS A 6 -32.79 55.28 -26.98
N PHE A 7 -31.73 54.80 -27.59
CA PHE A 7 -31.58 53.43 -28.06
C PHE A 7 -31.02 52.59 -26.88
N CYS A 8 -31.87 51.81 -26.24
CA CYS A 8 -31.41 50.83 -25.26
C CYS A 8 -30.89 49.59 -25.99
N LEU A 9 -29.59 49.39 -26.02
CA LEU A 9 -28.96 48.13 -26.45
C LEU A 9 -29.11 47.10 -25.32
N LEU A 10 -30.02 46.16 -25.50
CA LEU A 10 -30.13 44.98 -24.65
C LEU A 10 -29.01 43.99 -25.08
N ALA A 11 -27.89 43.96 -24.36
CA ALA A 11 -26.86 42.94 -24.52
C ALA A 11 -27.39 41.63 -23.94
N GLY A 12 -27.94 40.77 -24.78
CA GLY A 12 -28.30 39.40 -24.42
C GLY A 12 -27.04 38.59 -24.11
N LEU A 13 -26.78 38.31 -22.85
CA LEU A 13 -25.80 37.33 -22.41
C LEU A 13 -26.25 35.92 -22.87
N ILE A 14 -25.69 35.44 -23.96
CA ILE A 14 -25.88 34.07 -24.40
C ILE A 14 -25.08 33.19 -23.45
N PHE A 15 -25.71 32.62 -22.43
CA PHE A 15 -25.16 31.54 -21.65
C PHE A 15 -25.09 30.29 -22.53
N THR A 16 -23.98 30.05 -23.17
CA THR A 16 -23.70 28.74 -23.75
C THR A 16 -23.40 27.79 -22.58
N PRO A 17 -24.18 26.72 -22.36
CA PRO A 17 -23.82 25.71 -21.39
C PRO A 17 -22.46 25.12 -21.85
N ALA A 18 -21.43 25.33 -21.04
CA ALA A 18 -20.15 24.64 -21.24
C ALA A 18 -20.39 23.17 -20.90
N PHE A 19 -20.71 22.36 -21.90
CA PHE A 19 -20.65 20.91 -21.74
C PHE A 19 -19.21 20.54 -21.45
N SER A 20 -18.92 20.20 -20.20
CA SER A 20 -17.64 19.60 -19.84
C SER A 20 -17.49 18.33 -20.67
N GLN A 21 -16.61 18.35 -21.66
CA GLN A 21 -16.31 17.18 -22.45
C GLN A 21 -15.70 16.16 -21.51
N GLN A 22 -16.35 15.01 -21.35
CA GLN A 22 -15.83 13.92 -20.55
C GLN A 22 -14.46 13.50 -21.10
N ARG A 23 -13.43 13.48 -20.23
CA ARG A 23 -12.06 13.13 -20.65
C ARG A 23 -12.02 11.64 -20.97
N VAL A 24 -11.24 11.24 -21.97
CA VAL A 24 -11.07 9.83 -22.36
C VAL A 24 -10.61 8.96 -21.19
N VAL A 25 -9.79 9.52 -20.30
CA VAL A 25 -9.31 8.82 -19.09
C VAL A 25 -10.43 8.46 -18.10
N ASP A 26 -11.56 9.16 -18.14
CA ASP A 26 -12.70 8.88 -17.24
C ASP A 26 -13.45 7.59 -17.62
N TYR A 27 -13.17 7.01 -18.81
CA TYR A 27 -13.67 5.69 -19.20
C TYR A 27 -12.78 4.53 -18.76
N VAL A 28 -11.59 4.82 -18.21
CA VAL A 28 -10.70 3.78 -17.69
C VAL A 28 -11.24 3.26 -16.36
N ASN A 29 -11.51 1.97 -16.28
CA ASN A 29 -11.90 1.29 -15.04
C ASN A 29 -10.81 0.30 -14.62
N PRO A 30 -9.96 0.65 -13.64
CA PRO A 30 -8.88 -0.23 -13.17
C PRO A 30 -9.36 -1.50 -12.45
N ILE A 31 -10.64 -1.60 -12.09
CA ILE A 31 -11.21 -2.81 -11.46
C ILE A 31 -11.40 -3.94 -12.47
N ILE A 32 -11.46 -3.64 -13.77
CA ILE A 32 -11.61 -4.67 -14.81
C ILE A 32 -10.42 -5.63 -14.76
N GLY A 33 -10.70 -6.93 -14.67
CA GLY A 33 -9.69 -8.00 -14.61
C GLY A 33 -9.13 -8.28 -13.22
N THR A 34 -9.62 -7.61 -12.17
CA THR A 34 -9.10 -7.80 -10.79
C THR A 34 -9.75 -8.97 -10.05
N ASN A 35 -10.49 -9.84 -10.74
CA ASN A 35 -11.12 -11.02 -10.12
C ASN A 35 -10.79 -12.30 -10.89
N GLY A 36 -10.79 -13.42 -10.17
CA GLY A 36 -10.49 -14.75 -10.74
C GLY A 36 -9.11 -14.81 -11.37
N MET A 37 -9.04 -15.17 -12.64
CA MET A 37 -7.79 -15.27 -13.41
C MET A 37 -7.53 -14.05 -14.31
N GLY A 38 -8.10 -12.90 -13.99
CA GLY A 38 -7.88 -11.67 -14.76
C GLY A 38 -6.50 -11.06 -14.55
N HIS A 39 -5.90 -11.27 -13.38
CA HIS A 39 -4.53 -10.88 -13.03
C HIS A 39 -4.20 -9.41 -13.30
N THR A 40 -5.06 -8.51 -12.83
CA THR A 40 -4.80 -7.08 -12.81
C THR A 40 -4.91 -6.53 -11.41
N PHE A 41 -4.29 -5.38 -11.14
CA PHE A 41 -4.37 -4.67 -9.88
C PHE A 41 -5.04 -3.30 -10.07
N PRO A 42 -5.82 -2.80 -9.08
CA PRO A 42 -6.60 -1.58 -9.24
C PRO A 42 -5.82 -0.30 -8.93
N GLY A 43 -4.62 -0.43 -8.38
CA GLY A 43 -3.86 0.70 -7.86
C GLY A 43 -3.15 1.55 -8.90
N PRO A 44 -2.65 2.74 -8.51
CA PRO A 44 -1.99 3.65 -9.43
C PRO A 44 -0.63 3.17 -9.90
N CYS A 45 -0.37 3.37 -11.17
CA CYS A 45 0.93 3.23 -11.80
C CYS A 45 1.04 4.20 -12.99
N VAL A 46 2.26 4.42 -13.47
CA VAL A 46 2.51 5.13 -14.73
C VAL A 46 3.14 4.17 -15.74
N PRO A 47 2.97 4.40 -17.04
CA PRO A 47 3.56 3.53 -18.06
C PRO A 47 5.08 3.37 -17.84
N PHE A 48 5.53 2.12 -17.80
CA PHE A 48 6.94 1.74 -17.57
C PHE A 48 7.53 2.21 -16.24
N GLY A 49 6.68 2.55 -15.25
CA GLY A 49 7.13 2.90 -13.90
C GLY A 49 7.63 1.68 -13.13
N LEU A 50 8.58 1.90 -12.22
CA LEU A 50 9.01 0.89 -11.24
C LEU A 50 7.93 0.65 -10.19
N ILE A 51 7.13 1.67 -9.87
CA ILE A 51 6.10 1.61 -8.85
C ILE A 51 4.76 1.26 -9.48
N GLN A 52 4.15 0.18 -8.95
CA GLN A 52 2.77 -0.22 -9.13
C GLN A 52 2.18 -0.35 -7.72
N LEU A 53 1.69 0.78 -7.19
CA LEU A 53 1.20 0.86 -5.81
C LEU A 53 -0.25 0.37 -5.73
N SER A 54 -0.51 -0.72 -5.03
CA SER A 54 -1.84 -1.33 -5.00
C SER A 54 -2.15 -2.01 -3.66
N PRO A 55 -3.43 -2.18 -3.30
CA PRO A 55 -3.79 -3.07 -2.22
C PRO A 55 -3.46 -4.53 -2.57
N ASP A 56 -3.05 -5.28 -1.55
CA ASP A 56 -3.01 -6.73 -1.54
C ASP A 56 -4.14 -7.28 -0.66
N THR A 57 -4.91 -8.23 -1.18
CA THR A 57 -6.07 -8.74 -0.45
C THR A 57 -5.76 -10.02 0.31
N ASP A 58 -4.92 -10.87 -0.24
CA ASP A 58 -4.41 -12.05 0.47
C ASP A 58 -3.09 -12.55 -0.12
N THR A 59 -2.47 -13.48 0.60
CA THR A 59 -1.38 -14.28 0.09
C THR A 59 -1.61 -15.74 0.51
N ILE A 60 -1.54 -16.63 -0.46
CA ILE A 60 -1.64 -18.08 -0.22
C ILE A 60 -0.23 -18.65 -0.33
N PRO A 61 0.20 -19.52 0.59
CA PRO A 61 1.47 -20.22 0.45
C PRO A 61 1.51 -20.98 -0.87
N HIS A 62 2.59 -20.80 -1.64
CA HIS A 62 2.80 -21.50 -2.90
C HIS A 62 2.78 -23.03 -2.73
N ASN A 63 3.22 -23.47 -1.58
CA ASN A 63 3.31 -24.89 -1.24
C ASN A 63 2.89 -25.11 0.20
N ILE A 64 2.04 -26.10 0.43
CA ILE A 64 1.64 -26.55 1.77
C ILE A 64 1.97 -28.04 1.85
N ASN A 65 2.78 -28.44 2.82
CA ASN A 65 3.22 -29.83 3.05
C ASN A 65 3.81 -30.53 1.80
N GLY A 66 4.52 -29.77 0.96
CA GLY A 66 5.12 -30.29 -0.26
C GLY A 66 4.20 -30.24 -1.51
N GLU A 67 2.93 -29.86 -1.33
CA GLU A 67 1.95 -29.81 -2.43
C GLU A 67 1.74 -28.38 -2.93
N TYR A 68 1.79 -28.19 -4.25
CA TYR A 68 1.49 -26.94 -4.90
C TYR A 68 0.04 -26.54 -4.73
N GLN A 69 -0.21 -25.31 -4.29
CA GLN A 69 -1.53 -24.74 -4.11
C GLN A 69 -1.99 -24.00 -5.39
N LYS A 70 -2.90 -24.60 -6.14
CA LYS A 70 -3.36 -24.05 -7.43
C LYS A 70 -3.98 -22.66 -7.30
N ASP A 71 -4.67 -22.40 -6.20
CA ASP A 71 -5.37 -21.13 -5.97
C ASP A 71 -4.43 -19.94 -5.77
N VAL A 72 -3.15 -20.19 -5.47
CA VAL A 72 -2.16 -19.12 -5.35
C VAL A 72 -2.02 -18.32 -6.65
N TYR A 73 -2.26 -18.96 -7.80
CA TYR A 73 -2.09 -18.31 -9.09
C TYR A 73 -3.06 -17.14 -9.33
N LYS A 74 -4.26 -17.16 -8.75
CA LYS A 74 -5.21 -16.05 -8.85
C LYS A 74 -4.68 -14.75 -8.23
N TYR A 75 -3.74 -14.84 -7.28
CA TYR A 75 -3.14 -13.69 -6.59
C TYR A 75 -1.88 -13.14 -7.27
N CYS A 76 -1.58 -13.52 -8.50
CA CYS A 76 -0.40 -13.01 -9.22
C CYS A 76 -0.26 -11.48 -9.24
N ALA A 77 -1.39 -10.79 -9.24
CA ALA A 77 -1.44 -9.32 -9.21
C ALA A 77 -1.70 -8.76 -7.80
N GLY A 78 -1.70 -9.58 -6.74
CA GLY A 78 -1.84 -9.19 -5.34
C GLY A 78 -3.28 -8.93 -4.87
N TYR A 79 -4.17 -8.53 -5.75
CA TYR A 79 -5.53 -8.14 -5.44
C TYR A 79 -6.56 -9.08 -6.09
N GLN A 80 -7.61 -9.41 -5.32
CA GLN A 80 -8.81 -10.08 -5.82
C GLN A 80 -10.07 -9.31 -5.38
N TYR A 81 -10.90 -8.89 -6.34
CA TYR A 81 -12.11 -8.12 -6.07
C TYR A 81 -13.11 -8.83 -5.15
N SER A 82 -13.15 -10.16 -5.19
CA SER A 82 -14.07 -10.95 -4.35
C SER A 82 -13.63 -11.08 -2.89
N ASP A 83 -12.42 -10.65 -2.54
CA ASP A 83 -11.90 -10.82 -1.20
C ASP A 83 -12.47 -9.77 -0.23
N PRO A 84 -12.77 -10.16 1.02
CA PRO A 84 -13.40 -9.27 1.99
C PRO A 84 -12.40 -8.40 2.77
N THR A 85 -11.08 -8.62 2.62
CA THR A 85 -10.06 -7.96 3.44
C THR A 85 -8.88 -7.47 2.60
N ILE A 86 -8.25 -6.38 3.05
CA ILE A 86 -6.97 -5.86 2.55
C ILE A 86 -5.90 -6.16 3.60
N VAL A 87 -4.79 -6.75 3.18
CA VAL A 87 -3.60 -7.01 4.01
C VAL A 87 -2.75 -5.75 4.15
N GLY A 88 -2.70 -4.94 3.13
CA GLY A 88 -1.94 -3.68 3.08
C GLY A 88 -1.75 -3.21 1.65
N PHE A 89 -0.82 -2.28 1.48
CA PHE A 89 -0.52 -1.66 0.20
C PHE A 89 0.96 -1.89 -0.12
N SER A 90 1.25 -2.72 -1.14
CA SER A 90 2.61 -2.95 -1.60
C SER A 90 2.94 -2.16 -2.87
N HIS A 91 4.22 -2.03 -3.21
CA HIS A 91 4.70 -1.07 -4.20
C HIS A 91 5.03 -1.68 -5.55
N THR A 92 5.04 -3.01 -5.65
CA THR A 92 5.39 -3.71 -6.88
C THR A 92 4.36 -4.78 -7.24
N HIS A 93 3.75 -4.62 -8.40
CA HIS A 93 2.76 -5.56 -8.94
C HIS A 93 3.01 -5.78 -10.43
N LEU A 94 2.48 -6.87 -10.95
CA LEU A 94 2.51 -7.19 -12.37
C LEU A 94 1.10 -7.54 -12.84
N SER A 95 0.69 -7.00 -13.98
CA SER A 95 -0.56 -7.40 -14.64
C SER A 95 -0.30 -8.47 -15.68
N GLY A 96 -1.22 -9.41 -15.81
CA GLY A 96 -1.15 -10.50 -16.78
C GLY A 96 -0.53 -11.77 -16.20
N THR A 97 0.52 -12.28 -16.80
CA THR A 97 1.21 -13.47 -16.29
C THR A 97 1.88 -13.16 -14.96
N GLY A 98 1.48 -13.86 -13.92
CA GLY A 98 2.03 -13.67 -12.60
C GLY A 98 3.14 -14.66 -12.27
N HIS A 99 4.06 -14.20 -11.49
CA HIS A 99 5.04 -15.00 -10.78
C HIS A 99 5.21 -14.48 -9.35
N SER A 100 5.93 -15.22 -8.55
CA SER A 100 6.07 -14.99 -7.11
C SER A 100 6.97 -13.82 -6.69
N ASP A 101 7.49 -13.02 -7.62
CA ASP A 101 8.59 -12.08 -7.31
C ASP A 101 8.17 -10.81 -6.58
N LEU A 102 6.98 -10.32 -6.79
CA LEU A 102 6.53 -8.98 -6.41
C LEU A 102 5.78 -8.95 -5.06
N GLY A 103 5.18 -7.81 -4.76
CA GLY A 103 4.57 -7.51 -3.45
C GLY A 103 5.60 -6.91 -2.50
N ASP A 104 6.54 -6.10 -3.03
CA ASP A 104 7.61 -5.52 -2.23
C ASP A 104 7.10 -4.33 -1.41
N ILE A 105 7.63 -4.24 -0.18
CA ILE A 105 7.47 -3.10 0.73
C ILE A 105 5.99 -2.84 1.02
N LEU A 106 5.38 -3.72 1.82
CA LEU A 106 3.99 -3.57 2.25
C LEU A 106 3.89 -2.56 3.39
N ILE A 107 2.98 -1.63 3.24
CA ILE A 107 2.60 -0.63 4.25
C ILE A 107 1.14 -0.84 4.65
N MET A 108 0.85 -0.87 5.96
CA MET A 108 -0.51 -0.97 6.48
C MET A 108 -0.75 0.06 7.59
N PRO A 109 -1.67 1.03 7.39
CA PRO A 109 -2.06 1.96 8.45
C PRO A 109 -3.04 1.31 9.41
N THR A 110 -2.82 1.46 10.72
CA THR A 110 -3.64 0.89 11.79
C THR A 110 -3.84 1.85 12.94
N VAL A 111 -4.80 1.57 13.81
CA VAL A 111 -5.02 2.19 15.13
C VAL A 111 -5.29 1.12 16.18
N GLY A 112 -5.22 1.47 17.44
CA GLY A 112 -5.55 0.58 18.55
C GLY A 112 -4.49 -0.48 18.85
N GLU A 113 -4.90 -1.71 19.12
CA GLU A 113 -3.99 -2.79 19.50
C GLU A 113 -2.93 -3.07 18.42
N LEU A 114 -1.68 -3.27 18.86
CA LEU A 114 -0.57 -3.61 17.95
C LEU A 114 -0.65 -5.08 17.53
N LYS A 115 -0.82 -5.31 16.25
CA LYS A 115 -0.77 -6.64 15.62
C LYS A 115 0.31 -6.63 14.54
N LEU A 116 1.27 -7.56 14.62
CA LEU A 116 2.40 -7.64 13.69
C LEU A 116 2.34 -8.85 12.75
N ASN A 117 1.24 -9.59 12.79
CA ASN A 117 0.94 -10.64 11.83
C ASN A 117 -0.16 -10.16 10.87
N PRO A 118 -0.15 -10.57 9.60
CA PRO A 118 -1.21 -10.20 8.67
C PRO A 118 -2.56 -10.84 9.03
N GLY A 119 -2.58 -11.89 9.84
CA GLY A 119 -3.77 -12.67 10.12
C GLY A 119 -4.22 -13.50 8.91
N ARG A 120 -5.41 -14.07 8.99
CA ARG A 120 -6.04 -14.85 7.93
C ARG A 120 -7.37 -14.22 7.53
N ALA A 121 -7.81 -14.40 6.30
CA ALA A 121 -9.07 -13.85 5.82
C ALA A 121 -10.30 -14.40 6.55
N ASP A 122 -10.21 -15.63 7.04
CA ASP A 122 -11.25 -16.31 7.82
C ASP A 122 -11.17 -16.03 9.34
N PHE A 123 -10.05 -15.48 9.85
CA PHE A 123 -9.82 -15.10 11.25
C PHE A 123 -9.25 -13.67 11.30
N GLN A 124 -10.06 -12.70 10.93
CA GLN A 124 -9.63 -11.29 10.70
C GLN A 124 -9.13 -10.60 11.96
N ASP A 125 -9.65 -10.97 13.14
CA ASP A 125 -9.29 -10.34 14.42
C ASP A 125 -7.90 -10.74 14.93
N GLU A 126 -7.25 -11.73 14.30
CA GLU A 126 -5.94 -12.22 14.71
C GLU A 126 -4.76 -11.45 14.12
N GLY A 127 -5.00 -10.56 13.13
CA GLY A 127 -3.95 -9.88 12.40
C GLY A 127 -4.19 -8.40 12.15
N TYR A 128 -3.23 -7.77 11.43
CA TYR A 128 -3.32 -6.35 11.06
C TYR A 128 -4.15 -6.11 9.79
N ARG A 129 -4.59 -7.16 9.05
CA ARG A 129 -5.49 -6.97 7.89
C ARG A 129 -6.80 -6.30 8.29
N SER A 130 -7.45 -5.65 7.37
CA SER A 130 -8.71 -4.97 7.60
C SER A 130 -9.76 -5.41 6.61
N ARG A 131 -10.99 -5.56 7.08
CA ARG A 131 -12.17 -5.57 6.22
C ARG A 131 -12.30 -4.26 5.49
N TYR A 132 -12.93 -4.29 4.33
CA TYR A 132 -13.26 -3.12 3.54
C TYR A 132 -14.55 -3.36 2.76
N ASN A 133 -15.09 -2.28 2.19
CA ASN A 133 -16.31 -2.34 1.40
C ASN A 133 -16.09 -1.61 0.06
N HIS A 134 -16.50 -2.24 -1.03
CA HIS A 134 -16.43 -1.65 -2.37
C HIS A 134 -17.25 -0.35 -2.52
N ALA A 135 -18.23 -0.10 -1.64
CA ALA A 135 -18.94 1.20 -1.62
C ALA A 135 -18.02 2.38 -1.23
N THR A 136 -16.90 2.09 -0.53
CA THR A 136 -15.88 3.08 -0.16
C THR A 136 -14.62 2.98 -1.01
N GLU A 137 -14.55 1.99 -1.89
CA GLU A 137 -13.45 1.76 -2.80
C GLU A 137 -13.62 2.55 -4.09
N ARG A 138 -12.59 3.24 -4.50
CA ARG A 138 -12.55 3.96 -5.77
C ARG A 138 -11.20 3.78 -6.44
N ALA A 139 -11.22 3.29 -7.66
CA ALA A 139 -10.06 3.18 -8.54
C ALA A 139 -10.28 4.00 -9.81
N THR A 140 -9.34 4.85 -10.15
CA THR A 140 -9.29 5.59 -11.42
C THR A 140 -7.86 5.59 -11.94
N ALA A 141 -7.65 5.94 -13.20
CA ALA A 141 -6.30 6.01 -13.74
C ALA A 141 -5.40 6.91 -12.87
N GLY A 142 -4.36 6.33 -12.28
CA GLY A 142 -3.39 7.02 -11.43
C GLY A 142 -3.82 7.32 -10.00
N TYR A 143 -4.97 6.80 -9.55
CA TYR A 143 -5.47 7.04 -8.20
C TYR A 143 -6.28 5.84 -7.66
N TYR A 144 -6.08 5.54 -6.38
CA TYR A 144 -6.86 4.56 -5.63
C TYR A 144 -7.22 5.09 -4.24
N GLU A 145 -8.42 4.80 -3.75
CA GLU A 145 -8.80 5.06 -2.37
C GLU A 145 -9.74 3.98 -1.84
N VAL A 146 -9.68 3.76 -0.52
CA VAL A 146 -10.55 2.85 0.22
C VAL A 146 -10.59 3.24 1.70
N VAL A 147 -11.66 2.87 2.39
CA VAL A 147 -11.72 2.92 3.86
C VAL A 147 -11.47 1.52 4.42
N LEU A 148 -10.52 1.43 5.33
CA LEU A 148 -10.21 0.22 6.10
C LEU A 148 -11.19 0.14 7.28
N ASP A 149 -12.17 -0.76 7.19
CA ASP A 149 -13.34 -0.77 8.07
C ASP A 149 -13.01 -1.04 9.54
N ASP A 150 -12.02 -1.89 9.82
CA ASP A 150 -11.66 -2.25 11.19
C ASP A 150 -10.92 -1.09 11.90
N TYR A 151 -10.22 -0.26 11.15
CA TYR A 151 -9.45 0.87 11.67
C TYR A 151 -10.10 2.24 11.42
N LYS A 152 -11.15 2.29 10.58
CA LYS A 152 -11.76 3.54 10.09
C LYS A 152 -10.75 4.51 9.46
N VAL A 153 -9.65 3.97 8.94
CA VAL A 153 -8.62 4.73 8.24
C VAL A 153 -8.97 4.81 6.76
N LYS A 154 -9.00 6.03 6.22
CA LYS A 154 -9.09 6.24 4.78
C LYS A 154 -7.69 6.22 4.18
N ALA A 155 -7.44 5.31 3.27
CA ALA A 155 -6.21 5.22 2.48
C ALA A 155 -6.44 5.81 1.09
N GLN A 156 -5.52 6.66 0.63
CA GLN A 156 -5.51 7.27 -0.70
C GLN A 156 -4.11 7.12 -1.28
N LEU A 157 -4.02 6.62 -2.51
CA LEU A 157 -2.78 6.24 -3.16
C LEU A 157 -2.64 6.92 -4.52
N THR A 158 -1.42 7.37 -4.84
CA THR A 158 -1.02 7.74 -6.19
C THR A 158 0.45 7.38 -6.42
N ALA A 159 0.90 7.39 -7.66
CA ALA A 159 2.26 6.99 -7.98
C ALA A 159 2.85 7.81 -9.13
N THR A 160 4.17 7.97 -9.08
CA THR A 160 5.00 8.37 -10.21
C THR A 160 5.81 7.17 -10.70
N SER A 161 6.75 7.37 -11.60
CA SER A 161 7.58 6.27 -12.11
C SER A 161 8.44 5.59 -11.04
N ARG A 162 8.77 6.27 -9.93
CA ARG A 162 9.67 5.76 -8.87
C ARG A 162 9.21 6.07 -7.45
N VAL A 163 8.09 6.76 -7.26
CA VAL A 163 7.59 7.14 -5.94
C VAL A 163 6.15 6.72 -5.81
N GLY A 164 5.83 5.93 -4.79
CA GLY A 164 4.49 5.69 -4.29
C GLY A 164 4.16 6.74 -3.25
N ILE A 165 2.98 7.35 -3.32
CA ILE A 165 2.51 8.35 -2.36
C ILE A 165 1.26 7.81 -1.69
N HIS A 166 1.30 7.73 -0.37
CA HIS A 166 0.20 7.30 0.47
C HIS A 166 -0.28 8.48 1.31
N LYS A 167 -1.58 8.69 1.35
CA LYS A 167 -2.21 9.59 2.30
C LYS A 167 -3.19 8.80 3.15
N TYR A 168 -2.96 8.78 4.45
CA TYR A 168 -3.81 8.10 5.43
C TYR A 168 -4.51 9.12 6.30
N THR A 169 -5.84 9.02 6.37
CA THR A 169 -6.65 9.84 7.28
C THR A 169 -7.15 8.97 8.40
N TYR A 170 -6.75 9.29 9.62
CA TYR A 170 -7.00 8.52 10.83
C TYR A 170 -8.22 9.04 11.60
N PRO A 171 -8.98 8.17 12.27
CA PRO A 171 -10.12 8.60 13.10
C PRO A 171 -9.70 9.07 14.50
N SER A 172 -8.45 8.83 14.93
CA SER A 172 -7.93 9.05 16.27
C SER A 172 -6.52 9.63 16.24
N THR A 173 -5.98 9.95 17.43
CA THR A 173 -4.66 10.60 17.60
C THR A 173 -3.50 9.61 17.69
N ASP A 174 -3.76 8.30 17.71
CA ASP A 174 -2.79 7.22 17.88
C ASP A 174 -2.62 6.38 16.60
N GLY A 175 -2.39 7.05 15.50
CA GLY A 175 -2.15 6.40 14.21
C GLY A 175 -0.83 5.65 14.19
N ARG A 176 -0.85 4.52 13.49
CA ARG A 176 0.32 3.65 13.32
C ARG A 176 0.47 3.24 11.88
N ILE A 177 1.71 3.07 11.45
CA ILE A 177 2.06 2.42 10.20
C ILE A 177 2.83 1.13 10.51
N ILE A 178 2.38 0.01 9.95
CA ILE A 178 3.12 -1.24 9.91
C ILE A 178 3.85 -1.31 8.59
N LEU A 179 5.13 -1.64 8.64
CA LEU A 179 5.97 -1.94 7.49
C LEU A 179 6.35 -3.42 7.55
N ASP A 180 5.76 -4.21 6.66
CA ASP A 180 6.03 -5.64 6.58
C ASP A 180 6.99 -5.93 5.41
N LEU A 181 8.26 -6.17 5.75
CA LEU A 181 9.29 -6.56 4.79
C LEU A 181 9.29 -8.07 4.51
N ASN A 182 8.44 -8.83 5.18
CA ASN A 182 8.27 -10.26 4.92
C ASN A 182 7.15 -10.57 3.93
N HIS A 183 6.24 -9.61 3.72
CA HIS A 183 5.14 -9.78 2.77
C HIS A 183 5.65 -10.02 1.34
N GLY A 184 4.86 -10.68 0.52
CA GLY A 184 5.06 -10.80 -0.92
C GLY A 184 3.95 -11.61 -1.56
N ILE A 185 3.72 -11.38 -2.84
CA ILE A 185 2.87 -12.23 -3.66
C ILE A 185 3.47 -13.63 -3.64
N TYR A 186 2.68 -14.66 -3.39
CA TYR A 186 3.10 -16.03 -3.09
C TYR A 186 4.07 -16.09 -1.91
N ASN A 187 3.52 -16.33 -0.77
CA ASN A 187 4.30 -16.44 0.46
C ASN A 187 4.81 -17.89 0.64
N TYR A 188 6.06 -18.14 0.29
CA TYR A 188 6.73 -19.42 0.52
C TYR A 188 7.98 -19.23 1.37
N ASP A 189 8.39 -20.30 2.02
CA ASP A 189 9.58 -20.28 2.86
C ASP A 189 10.86 -20.03 2.02
N GLY A 190 11.66 -19.06 2.44
CA GLY A 190 12.85 -18.64 1.69
C GLY A 190 12.60 -17.61 0.59
N LYS A 191 11.37 -17.08 0.42
CA LYS A 191 11.12 -15.97 -0.49
C LYS A 191 11.93 -14.74 -0.12
N VAL A 192 11.87 -14.30 1.12
CA VAL A 192 12.71 -13.22 1.63
C VAL A 192 14.01 -13.83 2.12
N LEU A 193 15.09 -13.51 1.44
CA LEU A 193 16.44 -13.96 1.78
C LEU A 193 17.04 -13.12 2.90
N TRP A 194 16.81 -11.80 2.82
CA TRP A 194 17.25 -10.82 3.80
C TRP A 194 16.54 -9.51 3.65
N SER A 195 16.40 -8.78 4.74
CA SER A 195 15.91 -7.40 4.75
C SER A 195 16.67 -6.57 5.77
N HIS A 196 16.76 -5.29 5.50
CA HIS A 196 17.39 -4.30 6.36
C HIS A 196 16.51 -3.04 6.40
N LEU A 197 16.38 -2.46 7.57
CA LEU A 197 15.65 -1.23 7.81
C LEU A 197 16.42 -0.35 8.79
N ARG A 198 16.50 0.93 8.49
CA ARG A 198 17.13 1.93 9.34
C ARG A 198 16.23 3.16 9.48
N VAL A 199 16.11 3.66 10.68
CA VAL A 199 15.55 4.99 10.99
C VAL A 199 16.68 6.00 10.87
N GLU A 200 16.67 6.80 9.82
CA GLU A 200 17.70 7.83 9.59
C GLU A 200 17.47 9.05 10.46
N ASN A 201 16.21 9.42 10.64
CA ASN A 201 15.76 10.46 11.55
C ASN A 201 14.25 10.25 11.86
N ASP A 202 13.63 11.19 12.54
CA ASP A 202 12.23 11.10 12.96
C ASP A 202 11.20 11.10 11.82
N THR A 203 11.61 11.40 10.58
CA THR A 203 10.71 11.41 9.42
C THR A 203 11.19 10.56 8.25
N LEU A 204 12.36 9.91 8.34
CA LEU A 204 12.96 9.20 7.22
C LEU A 204 13.41 7.80 7.62
N LEU A 205 12.93 6.83 6.88
CA LEU A 205 13.41 5.44 6.89
C LEU A 205 14.15 5.13 5.60
N THR A 206 15.19 4.30 5.69
CA THR A 206 15.82 3.68 4.52
C THR A 206 15.95 2.18 4.74
N GLY A 207 16.06 1.45 3.65
CA GLY A 207 16.21 0.02 3.75
C GLY A 207 16.32 -0.67 2.40
N TYR A 208 16.42 -1.99 2.50
CA TYR A 208 16.36 -2.86 1.33
C TYR A 208 15.81 -4.22 1.73
N ARG A 209 15.32 -4.94 0.75
CA ARG A 209 15.04 -6.36 0.89
C ARG A 209 15.59 -7.13 -0.29
N ILE A 210 15.95 -8.37 -0.03
CA ILE A 210 16.49 -9.31 -1.01
C ILE A 210 15.48 -10.46 -1.08
N THR A 211 14.97 -10.73 -2.25
CA THR A 211 13.98 -11.79 -2.47
C THR A 211 14.49 -12.81 -3.48
N ASN A 212 13.96 -14.00 -3.37
CA ASN A 212 14.13 -15.09 -4.31
C ASN A 212 12.80 -15.36 -5.01
N GLY A 213 12.83 -15.54 -6.30
CA GLY A 213 11.65 -15.81 -7.11
C GLY A 213 12.06 -16.24 -8.50
N TRP A 214 11.48 -15.68 -9.52
CA TRP A 214 11.92 -15.87 -10.90
C TRP A 214 13.36 -15.38 -11.09
N ALA A 215 13.65 -14.16 -10.63
CA ALA A 215 15.03 -13.77 -10.41
C ALA A 215 15.56 -14.51 -9.18
N ARG A 216 16.71 -15.16 -9.28
CA ARG A 216 17.33 -15.88 -8.15
C ARG A 216 17.61 -14.97 -6.96
N THR A 217 17.91 -13.71 -7.25
CA THR A 217 18.19 -12.68 -6.26
C THR A 217 17.71 -11.35 -6.81
N ASN A 218 16.68 -10.80 -6.20
CA ASN A 218 16.15 -9.47 -6.51
C ASN A 218 16.41 -8.53 -5.34
N TYR A 219 17.00 -7.37 -5.62
CA TYR A 219 17.30 -6.33 -4.62
C TYR A 219 16.34 -5.17 -4.81
N THR A 220 15.52 -4.90 -3.80
CA THR A 220 14.64 -3.74 -3.74
C THR A 220 15.11 -2.79 -2.66
N TYR A 221 15.59 -1.62 -3.04
CA TYR A 221 15.98 -0.54 -2.12
C TYR A 221 14.86 0.47 -2.01
N PHE A 222 14.67 1.02 -0.80
CA PHE A 222 13.62 2.01 -0.56
C PHE A 222 14.06 3.10 0.40
N ALA A 223 13.39 4.25 0.30
CA ALA A 223 13.36 5.30 1.30
C ALA A 223 11.90 5.72 1.52
N ILE A 224 11.48 5.86 2.78
CA ILE A 224 10.13 6.28 3.15
C ILE A 224 10.24 7.56 3.96
N SER A 225 9.63 8.63 3.46
CA SER A 225 9.57 9.92 4.16
C SER A 225 8.16 10.17 4.67
N PHE A 226 8.02 10.56 5.93
CA PHE A 226 6.74 10.87 6.58
C PHE A 226 6.55 12.38 6.72
N SER A 227 5.31 12.83 6.60
CA SER A 227 4.94 14.24 6.81
C SER A 227 4.92 14.65 8.28
N GLN A 228 5.04 13.69 9.19
CA GLN A 228 5.04 13.91 10.64
C GLN A 228 6.15 13.11 11.31
N PRO A 229 6.69 13.58 12.45
CA PRO A 229 7.70 12.85 13.19
C PRO A 229 7.18 11.51 13.74
N ILE A 230 8.02 10.49 13.66
CA ILE A 230 7.81 9.21 14.33
C ILE A 230 7.90 9.45 15.84
N LYS A 231 6.87 9.06 16.58
CA LYS A 231 6.82 9.17 18.04
C LYS A 231 7.61 8.06 18.72
N ASP A 232 7.38 6.85 18.29
CA ASP A 232 8.11 5.65 18.72
C ASP A 232 7.99 4.56 17.66
N TYR A 233 8.82 3.54 17.75
CA TYR A 233 8.86 2.44 16.80
C TYR A 233 9.41 1.15 17.43
N GLY A 234 9.14 0.04 16.80
CA GLY A 234 9.66 -1.26 17.19
C GLY A 234 9.51 -2.29 16.06
N TYR A 235 9.82 -3.53 16.38
CA TYR A 235 9.83 -4.61 15.40
C TYR A 235 9.59 -5.98 16.02
N ILE A 236 9.30 -6.94 15.13
CA ILE A 236 9.46 -8.38 15.37
C ILE A 236 10.24 -8.99 14.20
N ASP A 237 11.18 -9.86 14.50
CA ASP A 237 11.74 -10.80 13.52
C ASP A 237 11.13 -12.19 13.79
N LYS A 238 10.25 -12.63 12.89
CA LYS A 238 9.50 -13.88 13.02
C LYS A 238 10.37 -15.11 12.83
N LYS A 239 11.48 -14.96 12.14
CA LYS A 239 12.50 -16.02 11.96
C LYS A 239 13.75 -15.60 12.68
N LYS A 240 13.90 -16.04 13.93
CA LYS A 240 15.11 -15.76 14.70
C LYS A 240 16.32 -16.16 13.88
N PRO A 241 17.28 -15.26 13.69
CA PRO A 241 18.53 -15.61 13.02
C PRO A 241 19.28 -16.66 13.86
N ASP A 242 20.05 -17.52 13.22
CA ASP A 242 20.89 -18.51 13.90
C ASP A 242 21.93 -17.85 14.83
N TYR A 243 22.25 -16.59 14.56
CA TYR A 243 23.11 -15.76 15.38
C TYR A 243 22.34 -14.57 15.94
N VAL A 244 22.23 -14.51 17.27
CA VAL A 244 21.60 -13.40 17.99
C VAL A 244 22.68 -12.46 18.49
N GLY A 245 23.17 -11.57 17.62
CA GLY A 245 24.06 -10.49 18.00
C GLY A 245 23.30 -9.33 18.65
N PHE A 246 23.98 -8.56 19.50
CA PHE A 246 23.40 -7.40 20.19
C PHE A 246 23.04 -6.25 19.25
N TRP A 247 23.54 -6.19 18.03
CA TRP A 247 23.24 -5.20 16.99
C TRP A 247 21.94 -5.45 16.22
N HIS A 248 21.26 -6.57 16.45
CA HIS A 248 19.94 -6.85 15.88
C HIS A 248 18.81 -6.19 16.68
N ARG A 249 19.04 -5.05 17.27
CA ARG A 249 18.02 -4.37 18.07
C ARG A 249 17.61 -3.07 17.41
N PHE A 250 16.37 -3.04 17.00
CA PHE A 250 15.68 -1.85 16.55
C PHE A 250 15.10 -1.14 17.80
N ASN A 251 15.97 -0.45 18.53
CA ASN A 251 15.60 0.16 19.81
C ASN A 251 16.36 1.48 19.99
N ILE A 252 15.62 2.58 19.96
CA ILE A 252 16.15 3.94 20.08
C ILE A 252 16.88 4.17 21.42
N ASP A 253 16.40 3.57 22.50
CA ASP A 253 16.98 3.74 23.84
C ASP A 253 18.40 3.16 23.96
N ARG A 254 18.77 2.32 23.00
CA ARG A 254 20.08 1.69 22.93
C ARG A 254 20.93 2.18 21.75
N ASN A 255 20.51 3.25 21.07
CA ASN A 255 21.16 3.79 19.86
C ASN A 255 21.34 2.78 18.71
N PHE A 256 20.40 1.83 18.59
CA PHE A 256 20.34 0.92 17.45
C PHE A 256 19.09 1.20 16.60
N PRO A 257 19.10 2.27 15.79
CA PRO A 257 17.96 2.64 14.98
C PRO A 257 17.81 1.77 13.72
N GLU A 258 18.34 0.54 13.75
CA GLU A 258 18.32 -0.35 12.60
C GLU A 258 18.07 -1.79 12.99
N ILE A 259 17.51 -2.56 12.04
CA ILE A 259 17.32 -4.00 12.14
C ILE A 259 17.60 -4.66 10.79
N ALA A 260 18.14 -5.87 10.84
CA ALA A 260 18.26 -6.76 9.70
C ALA A 260 17.83 -8.18 10.07
N GLY A 261 17.24 -8.88 9.11
CA GLY A 261 16.77 -10.24 9.33
C GLY A 261 16.05 -10.83 8.13
N ARG A 262 15.57 -12.05 8.29
CA ARG A 262 14.88 -12.78 7.21
C ARG A 262 13.36 -12.59 7.22
N SER A 263 12.80 -12.01 8.29
CA SER A 263 11.36 -11.89 8.45
C SER A 263 10.99 -10.67 9.31
N VAL A 264 11.46 -9.50 8.90
CA VAL A 264 11.31 -8.25 9.65
C VAL A 264 9.94 -7.65 9.39
N VAL A 265 9.20 -7.39 10.46
CA VAL A 265 8.00 -6.55 10.49
C VAL A 265 8.20 -5.47 11.52
N SER A 266 8.01 -4.22 11.13
CA SER A 266 8.22 -3.05 11.98
C SER A 266 6.95 -2.22 12.10
N TYR A 267 6.85 -1.44 13.17
CA TYR A 267 5.76 -0.49 13.35
C TYR A 267 6.31 0.89 13.73
N PHE A 268 5.58 1.92 13.36
CA PHE A 268 5.90 3.32 13.62
C PHE A 268 4.63 4.00 14.11
N ASN A 269 4.67 4.55 15.33
CA ASN A 269 3.56 5.29 15.92
C ASN A 269 3.72 6.77 15.68
N PHE A 270 2.59 7.46 15.46
CA PHE A 270 2.53 8.89 15.14
C PHE A 270 1.49 9.58 16.03
N ASP A 271 1.69 10.87 16.24
CA ASP A 271 0.61 11.72 16.72
C ASP A 271 -0.24 12.16 15.53
N THR A 272 -1.41 11.57 15.41
CA THR A 272 -2.36 11.86 14.32
C THR A 272 -3.44 12.86 14.72
N SER A 273 -3.14 13.80 15.65
CA SER A 273 -4.06 14.88 16.04
C SER A 273 -4.53 15.73 14.86
N ASN A 274 -3.72 15.85 13.79
CA ASN A 274 -4.08 16.47 12.52
C ASN A 274 -4.78 15.49 11.54
N ASN A 275 -5.13 14.31 11.99
CA ASN A 275 -5.84 13.25 11.28
C ASN A 275 -5.18 12.75 9.97
N THR A 276 -3.97 13.16 9.62
CA THR A 276 -3.38 12.78 8.33
C THR A 276 -1.89 12.48 8.43
N ILE A 277 -1.47 11.35 7.84
CA ILE A 277 -0.06 11.04 7.53
C ILE A 277 0.06 10.92 6.01
N LEU A 278 1.08 11.57 5.47
CA LEU A 278 1.54 11.41 4.09
C LEU A 278 2.89 10.67 4.13
N CYS A 279 3.03 9.65 3.32
CA CYS A 279 4.31 8.95 3.14
C CYS A 279 4.51 8.51 1.69
#